data_0d268c4cd478a7d2e669007f8bb8c534
#
_entry.id   0d268c4cd478a7d2e669007f8bb8c534
#
_cell.length_a   1.000
_cell.length_b   1.000
_cell.length_c   1.000
_cell.angle_alpha   90.00
_cell.angle_beta   90.00
_cell.angle_gamma   90.00
#
_symmetry.space_group_name_H-M   'P 1'
#
loop_
_entity.id
_entity.type
_entity.pdbx_description
1 polymer ?
#
loop_
_entity_poly.entity_id
_entity_poly.type
_entity_poly.pdbx_seq_one_letter_code
_entity_poly.pdbx_strand_id
1 'polypeptide(L)'
;MFFFNSFLTKNKRAFFAVGLASALMNILNLSGSLFMLEVYDRILPSKSIPSLVALVVLLVILYAFLVGFDALRGRILARISDNMDDELNQKLFRASISAPLAAYGKVDGLQIVGDLDQIRQFLSGPGPAAFFDIPWLPIYLLICFALHPWIGFAVLGGALVLVVLTLITNWLTERATKQAYTVRGQRNALVGSSQRNIESIRTMGMMNAVTSMWDDLHSNYRAVTLSTSDTAGMLAAISRTFRLLLQSGVMAIGALLVIEGHASAGSIIAGSILSAKALGPVEHAIANWRSFMTARQGWKRINEFLELVPEPAQPLSLPPPKYTVAIDRVTGGPPNGARDTVADISFTLNAGDGLGIIGPSASGKSTLARLITGIWPYERGSVRFDGAALNQWDFEVLGKSIGYMPQQVELMPGTAAQNIARFDRDATAEAIVSAAKAAQVHDLILNLPNGYDTYIGDRGEALSGGQKQRIGLARALFGEPFFVILDEPNSNLDSEGEAALRNAIGDIRARGGIVVVIAHRPSAIESVNLVMVMSNGRMLRFGTKEEVLAQILRQNIRQVPETEEEVRKLESRVGENG
;
A
#
# COMPACT_ATOMS: atom_id res chain seq x y z
N MET A 1 -2.12 -11.78 -13.28
CA MET A 1 -1.73 -11.99 -14.70
C MET A 1 -2.51 -11.11 -15.67
N PHE A 2 -3.77 -10.82 -15.39
CA PHE A 2 -4.66 -10.01 -16.24
C PHE A 2 -4.16 -8.56 -16.44
N PHE A 3 -3.72 -7.88 -15.39
CA PHE A 3 -3.29 -6.47 -15.45
C PHE A 3 -2.01 -6.27 -16.26
N PHE A 4 -1.04 -7.17 -16.14
CA PHE A 4 0.20 -7.10 -16.91
C PHE A 4 -0.04 -7.23 -18.41
N ASN A 5 -0.88 -8.20 -18.81
CA ASN A 5 -1.26 -8.37 -20.21
C ASN A 5 -2.03 -7.15 -20.74
N SER A 6 -2.92 -6.57 -19.93
CA SER A 6 -3.65 -5.34 -20.30
C SER A 6 -2.69 -4.16 -20.47
N PHE A 7 -1.77 -3.95 -19.55
CA PHE A 7 -0.77 -2.89 -19.62
C PHE A 7 0.16 -3.05 -20.83
N LEU A 8 0.66 -4.26 -21.10
CA LEU A 8 1.48 -4.54 -22.29
C LEU A 8 0.72 -4.29 -23.60
N THR A 9 -0.54 -4.71 -23.67
CA THR A 9 -1.36 -4.50 -24.87
C THR A 9 -1.67 -3.03 -25.11
N LYS A 10 -1.92 -2.27 -24.06
CA LYS A 10 -2.17 -0.83 -24.14
C LYS A 10 -0.93 -0.04 -24.59
N ASN A 11 0.25 -0.43 -24.09
CA ASN A 11 1.52 0.23 -24.39
C ASN A 11 2.34 -0.46 -25.50
N LYS A 12 1.78 -1.41 -26.26
CA LYS A 12 2.49 -2.17 -27.30
C LYS A 12 3.23 -1.31 -28.32
N ARG A 13 2.66 -0.16 -28.70
CA ARG A 13 3.31 0.78 -29.64
C ARG A 13 4.57 1.42 -29.04
N ALA A 14 4.53 1.76 -27.76
CA ALA A 14 5.67 2.34 -27.04
C ALA A 14 6.78 1.27 -26.87
N PHE A 15 6.45 0.04 -26.47
CA PHE A 15 7.41 -1.06 -26.40
C PHE A 15 8.00 -1.41 -27.79
N PHE A 16 7.20 -1.37 -28.84
CA PHE A 16 7.70 -1.54 -30.21
C PHE A 16 8.70 -0.43 -30.59
N ALA A 17 8.39 0.83 -30.25
CA ALA A 17 9.30 1.96 -30.50
C ALA A 17 10.62 1.81 -29.71
N VAL A 18 10.59 1.31 -28.46
CA VAL A 18 11.80 0.97 -27.69
C VAL A 18 12.60 -0.12 -28.40
N GLY A 19 11.93 -1.16 -28.86
CA GLY A 19 12.58 -2.25 -29.63
C GLY A 19 13.23 -1.76 -30.92
N LEU A 20 12.55 -0.88 -31.65
CA LEU A 20 13.10 -0.26 -32.88
C LEU A 20 14.31 0.64 -32.57
N ALA A 21 14.22 1.47 -31.52
CA ALA A 21 15.36 2.29 -31.08
C ALA A 21 16.55 1.40 -30.69
N SER A 22 16.33 0.34 -29.91
CA SER A 22 17.38 -0.64 -29.58
C SER A 22 17.95 -1.30 -30.84
N ALA A 23 17.12 -1.62 -31.83
CA ALA A 23 17.57 -2.18 -33.10
C ALA A 23 18.53 -1.22 -33.82
N LEU A 24 18.13 0.03 -34.01
CA LEU A 24 18.94 1.06 -34.64
C LEU A 24 20.26 1.30 -33.86
N MET A 25 20.18 1.36 -32.54
CA MET A 25 21.38 1.52 -31.70
C MET A 25 22.33 0.35 -31.84
N ASN A 26 21.84 -0.88 -31.85
CA ASN A 26 22.70 -2.08 -32.00
C ASN A 26 23.35 -2.11 -33.40
N ILE A 27 22.65 -1.69 -34.46
CA ILE A 27 23.24 -1.52 -35.80
C ILE A 27 24.33 -0.43 -35.79
N LEU A 28 24.03 0.74 -35.21
CA LEU A 28 24.99 1.83 -35.10
C LEU A 28 26.22 1.45 -34.26
N ASN A 29 26.06 0.61 -33.26
CA ASN A 29 27.18 0.10 -32.45
C ASN A 29 28.19 -0.74 -33.27
N LEU A 30 27.82 -1.30 -34.41
CA LEU A 30 28.73 -2.00 -35.30
C LEU A 30 29.69 -1.04 -36.01
N SER A 31 29.33 0.25 -36.15
CA SER A 31 30.13 1.24 -36.87
C SER A 31 31.55 1.38 -36.31
N GLY A 32 31.72 1.25 -34.98
CA GLY A 32 33.05 1.31 -34.35
C GLY A 32 33.97 0.13 -34.74
N SER A 33 33.42 -1.08 -34.86
CA SER A 33 34.20 -2.24 -35.29
C SER A 33 34.50 -2.21 -36.77
N LEU A 34 33.55 -1.76 -37.60
CA LEU A 34 33.77 -1.57 -39.05
C LEU A 34 34.79 -0.46 -39.33
N PHE A 35 34.74 0.64 -38.57
CA PHE A 35 35.71 1.72 -38.64
C PHE A 35 37.13 1.19 -38.38
N MET A 36 37.33 0.40 -37.33
CA MET A 36 38.63 -0.17 -37.04
C MET A 36 39.09 -1.16 -38.12
N LEU A 37 38.17 -1.99 -38.65
CA LEU A 37 38.50 -2.89 -39.75
C LEU A 37 39.04 -2.11 -40.96
N GLU A 38 38.33 -1.08 -41.41
CA GLU A 38 38.72 -0.25 -42.56
C GLU A 38 39.99 0.53 -42.29
N VAL A 39 40.21 1.00 -41.07
CA VAL A 39 41.47 1.73 -40.72
C VAL A 39 42.66 0.80 -40.85
N TYR A 40 42.64 -0.41 -40.29
CA TYR A 40 43.78 -1.31 -40.26
C TYR A 40 44.02 -2.03 -41.59
N ASP A 41 42.96 -2.42 -42.30
CA ASP A 41 43.09 -3.21 -43.50
C ASP A 41 43.24 -2.37 -44.78
N ARG A 42 42.76 -1.10 -44.77
CA ARG A 42 42.74 -0.26 -45.97
C ARG A 42 43.49 1.07 -45.82
N ILE A 43 43.20 1.82 -44.75
CA ILE A 43 43.77 3.20 -44.61
C ILE A 43 45.24 3.17 -44.24
N LEU A 44 45.65 2.36 -43.27
CA LEU A 44 47.05 2.27 -42.84
C LEU A 44 47.98 1.79 -43.98
N PRO A 45 47.62 0.72 -44.73
CA PRO A 45 48.45 0.30 -45.89
C PRO A 45 48.51 1.36 -46.98
N SER A 46 47.36 2.05 -47.28
CA SER A 46 47.30 3.07 -48.35
C SER A 46 47.85 4.44 -47.94
N LYS A 47 48.09 4.69 -46.64
CA LYS A 47 48.57 5.97 -46.07
C LYS A 47 47.69 7.18 -46.48
N SER A 48 46.37 6.96 -46.73
CA SER A 48 45.46 8.01 -47.25
C SER A 48 44.83 8.80 -46.09
N ILE A 49 45.34 10.01 -45.85
CA ILE A 49 44.81 10.96 -44.88
C ILE A 49 43.37 11.39 -45.25
N PRO A 50 43.03 11.70 -46.51
CA PRO A 50 41.66 12.11 -46.86
C PRO A 50 40.63 11.03 -46.54
N SER A 51 40.93 9.76 -46.76
CA SER A 51 40.03 8.65 -46.44
C SER A 51 39.85 8.49 -44.93
N LEU A 52 40.90 8.71 -44.13
CA LEU A 52 40.82 8.70 -42.67
C LEU A 52 39.85 9.81 -42.17
N VAL A 53 40.00 11.03 -42.68
CA VAL A 53 39.16 12.17 -42.29
C VAL A 53 37.71 11.90 -42.65
N ALA A 54 37.44 11.38 -43.86
CA ALA A 54 36.08 11.04 -44.27
C ALA A 54 35.42 9.99 -43.36
N LEU A 55 36.19 8.93 -43.00
CA LEU A 55 35.70 7.89 -42.08
C LEU A 55 35.46 8.39 -40.65
N VAL A 56 36.35 9.28 -40.14
CA VAL A 56 36.15 9.91 -38.82
C VAL A 56 34.88 10.79 -38.81
N VAL A 57 34.68 11.60 -39.86
CA VAL A 57 33.47 12.43 -39.98
C VAL A 57 32.22 11.53 -39.99
N LEU A 58 32.21 10.46 -40.79
CA LEU A 58 31.12 9.51 -40.83
C LEU A 58 30.86 8.88 -39.44
N LEU A 59 31.89 8.45 -38.72
CA LEU A 59 31.78 7.87 -37.39
C LEU A 59 31.16 8.84 -36.39
N VAL A 60 31.59 10.12 -36.41
CA VAL A 60 31.04 11.17 -35.55
C VAL A 60 29.53 11.37 -35.80
N ILE A 61 29.12 11.37 -37.09
CA ILE A 61 27.70 11.48 -37.45
C ILE A 61 26.92 10.27 -36.91
N LEU A 62 27.43 9.04 -37.10
CA LEU A 62 26.78 7.83 -36.62
C LEU A 62 26.65 7.80 -35.08
N TYR A 63 27.68 8.27 -34.38
CA TYR A 63 27.63 8.36 -32.91
C TYR A 63 26.70 9.48 -32.42
N ALA A 64 26.52 10.57 -33.17
CA ALA A 64 25.51 11.58 -32.86
C ALA A 64 24.09 10.99 -32.94
N PHE A 65 23.81 10.18 -33.97
CA PHE A 65 22.53 9.42 -34.04
C PHE A 65 22.38 8.43 -32.89
N LEU A 66 23.46 7.73 -32.50
CA LEU A 66 23.44 6.79 -31.38
C LEU A 66 23.02 7.47 -30.08
N VAL A 67 23.58 8.66 -29.78
CA VAL A 67 23.18 9.48 -28.62
C VAL A 67 21.71 9.87 -28.71
N GLY A 68 21.24 10.27 -29.91
CA GLY A 68 19.85 10.63 -30.14
C GLY A 68 18.87 9.48 -29.86
N PHE A 69 19.18 8.28 -30.38
CA PHE A 69 18.34 7.09 -30.16
C PHE A 69 18.38 6.59 -28.70
N ASP A 70 19.53 6.68 -28.03
CA ASP A 70 19.63 6.32 -26.60
C ASP A 70 18.79 7.24 -25.72
N ALA A 71 18.89 8.56 -25.96
CA ALA A 71 18.07 9.54 -25.27
C ALA A 71 16.57 9.36 -25.56
N LEU A 72 16.20 9.02 -26.80
CA LEU A 72 14.81 8.74 -27.18
C LEU A 72 14.30 7.49 -26.48
N ARG A 73 15.09 6.39 -26.49
CA ARG A 73 14.77 5.14 -25.79
C ARG A 73 14.52 5.38 -24.30
N GLY A 74 15.43 6.09 -23.63
CA GLY A 74 15.29 6.44 -22.21
C GLY A 74 14.02 7.25 -21.92
N ARG A 75 13.71 8.24 -22.79
CA ARG A 75 12.47 9.04 -22.64
C ARG A 75 11.20 8.20 -22.83
N ILE A 76 11.18 7.28 -23.79
CA ILE A 76 10.02 6.40 -24.01
C ILE A 76 9.83 5.48 -22.79
N LEU A 77 10.88 4.88 -22.27
CA LEU A 77 10.80 4.02 -21.05
C LEU A 77 10.31 4.82 -19.84
N ALA A 78 10.80 6.04 -19.64
CA ALA A 78 10.30 6.92 -18.59
C ALA A 78 8.80 7.23 -18.73
N ARG A 79 8.30 7.47 -19.95
CA ARG A 79 6.86 7.69 -20.20
C ARG A 79 6.02 6.45 -20.00
N ILE A 80 6.54 5.26 -20.35
CA ILE A 80 5.86 3.98 -20.04
C ILE A 80 5.72 3.82 -18.53
N SER A 81 6.78 4.14 -17.78
CA SER A 81 6.78 4.10 -16.32
C SER A 81 5.78 5.08 -15.70
N ASP A 82 5.70 6.30 -16.21
CA ASP A 82 4.79 7.36 -15.81
C ASP A 82 3.31 6.96 -16.05
N ASN A 83 3.00 6.48 -17.26
CA ASN A 83 1.65 5.98 -17.58
C ASN A 83 1.21 4.82 -16.68
N MET A 84 2.16 3.96 -16.27
CA MET A 84 1.86 2.87 -15.33
C MET A 84 1.53 3.42 -13.94
N ASP A 85 2.29 4.41 -13.49
CA ASP A 85 2.07 5.06 -12.20
C ASP A 85 0.69 5.72 -12.17
N ASP A 86 0.34 6.50 -13.18
CA ASP A 86 -0.97 7.16 -13.30
C ASP A 86 -2.14 6.16 -13.27
N GLU A 87 -1.99 5.00 -13.90
CA GLU A 87 -3.05 3.98 -13.96
C GLU A 87 -3.21 3.21 -12.63
N LEU A 88 -2.11 2.95 -11.93
CA LEU A 88 -2.10 2.11 -10.74
C LEU A 88 -2.14 2.88 -9.42
N ASN A 89 -1.58 4.09 -9.35
CA ASN A 89 -1.42 4.84 -8.11
C ASN A 89 -2.73 5.03 -7.35
N GLN A 90 -3.78 5.54 -8.00
CA GLN A 90 -5.07 5.75 -7.35
C GLN A 90 -5.72 4.45 -6.90
N LYS A 91 -5.62 3.39 -7.72
CA LYS A 91 -6.18 2.07 -7.40
C LYS A 91 -5.46 1.44 -6.21
N LEU A 92 -4.13 1.49 -6.21
CA LEU A 92 -3.32 0.95 -5.13
C LEU A 92 -3.49 1.75 -3.84
N PHE A 93 -3.61 3.07 -3.92
CA PHE A 93 -3.87 3.90 -2.77
C PHE A 93 -5.22 3.56 -2.12
N ARG A 94 -6.30 3.51 -2.91
CA ARG A 94 -7.64 3.10 -2.42
C ARG A 94 -7.62 1.69 -1.82
N ALA A 95 -7.00 0.75 -2.51
CA ALA A 95 -6.85 -0.62 -2.03
C ALA A 95 -6.02 -0.69 -0.73
N SER A 96 -4.94 0.10 -0.62
CA SER A 96 -4.08 0.16 0.57
C SER A 96 -4.81 0.68 1.81
N ILE A 97 -5.68 1.68 1.65
CA ILE A 97 -6.53 2.18 2.74
C ILE A 97 -7.57 1.11 3.14
N SER A 98 -8.12 0.38 2.18
CA SER A 98 -9.11 -0.67 2.43
C SER A 98 -8.50 -1.99 2.91
N ALA A 99 -7.20 -2.19 2.75
CA ALA A 99 -6.49 -3.42 3.07
C ALA A 99 -6.66 -3.91 4.52
N PRO A 100 -6.62 -3.06 5.57
CA PRO A 100 -6.84 -3.49 6.94
C PRO A 100 -8.22 -4.14 7.14
N LEU A 101 -9.21 -3.71 6.35
CA LEU A 101 -10.58 -4.21 6.41
C LEU A 101 -10.77 -5.47 5.55
N ALA A 102 -10.22 -5.50 4.33
CA ALA A 102 -10.44 -6.57 3.35
C ALA A 102 -9.41 -7.72 3.48
N ALA A 103 -8.13 -7.39 3.67
CA ALA A 103 -7.05 -8.38 3.75
C ALA A 103 -6.72 -8.79 5.20
N TYR A 104 -7.50 -8.32 6.17
CA TYR A 104 -7.43 -8.73 7.57
C TYR A 104 -6.04 -8.55 8.21
N GLY A 105 -5.35 -7.47 7.86
CA GLY A 105 -4.01 -7.18 8.39
C GLY A 105 -2.89 -8.11 7.89
N LYS A 106 -3.17 -9.00 6.95
CA LYS A 106 -2.17 -9.92 6.36
C LYS A 106 -1.23 -9.22 5.38
N VAL A 107 -1.61 -8.05 4.87
CA VAL A 107 -0.85 -7.30 3.88
C VAL A 107 -0.65 -5.87 4.36
N ASP A 108 0.60 -5.43 4.34
CA ASP A 108 0.96 -4.04 4.64
C ASP A 108 0.74 -3.17 3.38
N GLY A 109 -0.26 -2.28 3.43
CA GLY A 109 -0.57 -1.37 2.34
C GLY A 109 0.59 -0.44 1.97
N LEU A 110 1.43 -0.04 2.94
CA LEU A 110 2.62 0.78 2.68
C LEU A 110 3.66 0.02 1.85
N GLN A 111 3.78 -1.29 2.06
CA GLN A 111 4.67 -2.12 1.27
C GLN A 111 4.26 -2.15 -0.21
N ILE A 112 2.97 -2.18 -0.50
CA ILE A 112 2.43 -2.23 -1.87
C ILE A 112 2.74 -0.93 -2.64
N VAL A 113 2.62 0.21 -1.98
CA VAL A 113 3.02 1.51 -2.58
C VAL A 113 4.52 1.52 -2.88
N GLY A 114 5.34 1.03 -1.95
CA GLY A 114 6.79 0.88 -2.17
C GLY A 114 7.15 -0.11 -3.29
N ASP A 115 6.33 -1.13 -3.53
CA ASP A 115 6.51 -2.06 -4.64
C ASP A 115 6.24 -1.39 -6.00
N LEU A 116 5.25 -0.49 -6.08
CA LEU A 116 5.01 0.32 -7.28
C LEU A 116 6.21 1.20 -7.61
N ASP A 117 6.80 1.86 -6.60
CA ASP A 117 8.01 2.67 -6.77
C ASP A 117 9.19 1.85 -7.30
N GLN A 118 9.37 0.63 -6.82
CA GLN A 118 10.43 -0.27 -7.31
C GLN A 118 10.22 -0.69 -8.76
N ILE A 119 8.98 -0.96 -9.17
CA ILE A 119 8.64 -1.27 -10.56
C ILE A 119 8.92 -0.04 -11.44
N ARG A 120 8.50 1.14 -10.98
CA ARG A 120 8.73 2.42 -11.67
C ARG A 120 10.21 2.67 -11.88
N GLN A 121 11.02 2.50 -10.83
CA GLN A 121 12.47 2.67 -10.88
C GLN A 121 13.14 1.68 -11.84
N PHE A 122 12.68 0.43 -11.87
CA PHE A 122 13.18 -0.54 -12.85
C PHE A 122 12.82 -0.15 -14.28
N LEU A 123 11.55 0.21 -14.55
CA LEU A 123 11.07 0.54 -15.90
C LEU A 123 11.72 1.82 -16.47
N SER A 124 11.97 2.83 -15.63
CA SER A 124 12.67 4.06 -16.03
C SER A 124 14.20 3.93 -16.05
N GLY A 125 14.73 2.84 -15.50
CA GLY A 125 16.16 2.58 -15.40
C GLY A 125 16.74 1.88 -16.64
N PRO A 126 18.03 1.52 -16.59
CA PRO A 126 18.73 0.82 -17.68
C PRO A 126 18.33 -0.66 -17.82
N GLY A 127 17.58 -1.22 -16.84
CA GLY A 127 17.21 -2.63 -16.82
C GLY A 127 16.43 -3.09 -18.06
N PRO A 128 15.29 -2.46 -18.43
CA PRO A 128 14.53 -2.86 -19.61
C PRO A 128 15.34 -2.78 -20.91
N ALA A 129 16.21 -1.77 -21.05
CA ALA A 129 17.05 -1.62 -22.22
C ALA A 129 17.91 -2.86 -22.48
N ALA A 130 18.51 -3.44 -21.42
CA ALA A 130 19.30 -4.66 -21.53
C ALA A 130 18.50 -5.84 -22.11
N PHE A 131 17.22 -5.98 -21.73
CA PHE A 131 16.36 -7.04 -22.25
C PHE A 131 16.01 -6.85 -23.73
N PHE A 132 15.88 -5.62 -24.21
CA PHE A 132 15.69 -5.31 -25.63
C PHE A 132 16.96 -5.48 -26.46
N ASP A 133 18.14 -5.42 -25.82
CA ASP A 133 19.42 -5.60 -26.49
C ASP A 133 19.86 -7.09 -26.55
N ILE A 134 19.38 -7.98 -25.65
CA ILE A 134 19.67 -9.43 -25.66
C ILE A 134 19.37 -10.10 -27.01
N PRO A 135 18.25 -9.84 -27.71
CA PRO A 135 17.95 -10.45 -29.02
C PRO A 135 18.99 -10.14 -30.11
N TRP A 136 19.86 -9.16 -29.90
CA TRP A 136 20.95 -8.80 -30.82
C TRP A 136 22.22 -9.63 -30.62
N LEU A 137 22.36 -10.35 -29.50
CA LEU A 137 23.50 -11.22 -29.24
C LEU A 137 23.73 -12.26 -30.35
N PRO A 138 22.73 -12.99 -30.88
CA PRO A 138 22.93 -13.91 -31.99
C PRO A 138 23.46 -13.23 -33.27
N ILE A 139 23.04 -11.99 -33.54
CA ILE A 139 23.50 -11.20 -34.69
C ILE A 139 24.97 -10.83 -34.55
N TYR A 140 25.38 -10.32 -33.38
CA TYR A 140 26.80 -10.06 -33.10
C TYR A 140 27.64 -11.32 -33.18
N LEU A 141 27.11 -12.44 -32.67
CA LEU A 141 27.78 -13.74 -32.74
C LEU A 141 27.94 -14.21 -34.20
N LEU A 142 26.91 -14.06 -35.04
CA LEU A 142 26.97 -14.39 -36.45
C LEU A 142 28.05 -13.55 -37.16
N ILE A 143 28.17 -12.28 -36.87
CA ILE A 143 29.23 -11.43 -37.41
C ILE A 143 30.60 -11.89 -36.93
N CYS A 144 30.76 -12.31 -35.65
CA CYS A 144 32.01 -12.90 -35.17
C CYS A 144 32.36 -14.18 -35.93
N PHE A 145 31.40 -15.05 -36.24
CA PHE A 145 31.59 -16.24 -37.06
C PHE A 145 31.96 -15.88 -38.51
N ALA A 146 31.36 -14.82 -39.06
CA ALA A 146 31.70 -14.34 -40.41
C ALA A 146 33.12 -13.76 -40.50
N LEU A 147 33.66 -13.20 -39.43
CA LEU A 147 35.08 -12.78 -39.38
C LEU A 147 35.99 -14.02 -39.39
N HIS A 148 35.78 -14.95 -38.48
CA HIS A 148 36.46 -16.23 -38.43
C HIS A 148 35.79 -17.22 -37.48
N PRO A 149 35.64 -18.54 -37.86
CA PRO A 149 34.96 -19.54 -37.02
C PRO A 149 35.52 -19.63 -35.57
N TRP A 150 36.82 -19.61 -35.39
CA TRP A 150 37.46 -19.69 -34.06
C TRP A 150 37.15 -18.49 -33.17
N ILE A 151 37.01 -17.28 -33.73
CA ILE A 151 36.57 -16.10 -33.02
C ILE A 151 35.11 -16.28 -32.56
N GLY A 152 34.23 -16.77 -33.46
CA GLY A 152 32.87 -17.06 -33.15
C GLY A 152 32.68 -18.09 -32.03
N PHE A 153 33.43 -19.20 -32.05
CA PHE A 153 33.39 -20.22 -31.00
C PHE A 153 33.93 -19.69 -29.67
N ALA A 154 34.96 -18.86 -29.66
CA ALA A 154 35.48 -18.25 -28.43
C ALA A 154 34.45 -17.32 -27.76
N VAL A 155 33.76 -16.47 -28.57
CA VAL A 155 32.72 -15.57 -28.07
C VAL A 155 31.50 -16.35 -27.60
N LEU A 156 31.08 -17.39 -28.32
CA LEU A 156 29.96 -18.28 -27.92
C LEU A 156 30.25 -18.98 -26.58
N GLY A 157 31.45 -19.57 -26.45
CA GLY A 157 31.88 -20.19 -25.20
C GLY A 157 31.89 -19.21 -24.03
N GLY A 158 32.41 -17.99 -24.29
CA GLY A 158 32.37 -16.91 -23.30
C GLY A 158 30.98 -16.46 -22.89
N ALA A 159 30.06 -16.33 -23.86
CA ALA A 159 28.68 -16.00 -23.58
C ALA A 159 28.01 -17.07 -22.71
N LEU A 160 28.23 -18.34 -23.00
CA LEU A 160 27.68 -19.48 -22.24
C LEU A 160 28.20 -19.46 -20.78
N VAL A 161 29.49 -19.22 -20.56
CA VAL A 161 30.06 -19.10 -19.21
C VAL A 161 29.44 -17.94 -18.44
N LEU A 162 29.25 -16.77 -19.06
CA LEU A 162 28.60 -15.62 -18.43
C LEU A 162 27.14 -15.90 -18.07
N VAL A 163 26.39 -16.58 -18.94
CA VAL A 163 25.02 -17.00 -18.63
C VAL A 163 24.99 -17.95 -17.44
N VAL A 164 25.88 -18.95 -17.40
CA VAL A 164 25.98 -19.87 -16.25
C VAL A 164 26.33 -19.12 -14.96
N LEU A 165 27.28 -18.19 -15.00
CA LEU A 165 27.62 -17.34 -13.84
C LEU A 165 26.41 -16.52 -13.37
N THR A 166 25.58 -16.03 -14.30
CA THR A 166 24.35 -15.30 -13.98
C THR A 166 23.36 -16.18 -13.24
N LEU A 167 23.11 -17.39 -13.76
CA LEU A 167 22.20 -18.34 -13.14
C LEU A 167 22.66 -18.74 -11.73
N ILE A 168 23.97 -18.96 -11.54
CA ILE A 168 24.58 -19.25 -10.24
C ILE A 168 24.37 -18.06 -9.28
N THR A 169 24.63 -16.83 -9.74
CA THR A 169 24.44 -15.61 -8.94
C THR A 169 22.99 -15.50 -8.46
N ASN A 170 22.04 -15.69 -9.37
CA ASN A 170 20.62 -15.65 -9.03
C ASN A 170 20.25 -16.72 -7.99
N TRP A 171 20.67 -17.97 -8.21
CA TRP A 171 20.37 -19.08 -7.31
C TRP A 171 20.93 -18.86 -5.89
N LEU A 172 22.16 -18.34 -5.78
CA LEU A 172 22.80 -18.07 -4.50
C LEU A 172 22.20 -16.87 -3.76
N THR A 173 21.72 -15.85 -4.48
CA THR A 173 21.26 -14.60 -3.86
C THR A 173 19.74 -14.54 -3.63
N GLU A 174 18.94 -15.38 -4.30
CA GLU A 174 17.46 -15.30 -4.26
C GLU A 174 16.89 -15.49 -2.86
N ARG A 175 17.31 -16.54 -2.14
CA ARG A 175 16.81 -16.84 -0.79
C ARG A 175 17.16 -15.75 0.21
N ALA A 176 18.41 -15.31 0.20
CA ALA A 176 18.90 -14.27 1.09
C ALA A 176 18.24 -12.92 0.82
N THR A 177 17.96 -12.59 -0.45
CA THR A 177 17.22 -11.37 -0.82
C THR A 177 15.78 -11.42 -0.27
N LYS A 178 15.07 -12.54 -0.39
CA LYS A 178 13.71 -12.71 0.18
C LYS A 178 13.74 -12.55 1.71
N GLN A 179 14.70 -13.15 2.38
CA GLN A 179 14.86 -13.05 3.83
C GLN A 179 15.16 -11.61 4.28
N ALA A 180 16.02 -10.89 3.57
CA ALA A 180 16.33 -9.48 3.85
C ALA A 180 15.07 -8.60 3.77
N TYR A 181 14.15 -8.86 2.83
CA TYR A 181 12.86 -8.17 2.72
C TYR A 181 11.98 -8.38 3.96
N THR A 182 11.83 -9.63 4.40
CA THR A 182 11.01 -9.96 5.58
C THR A 182 11.54 -9.27 6.83
N VAL A 183 12.86 -9.35 7.08
CA VAL A 183 13.49 -8.71 8.24
C VAL A 183 13.39 -7.18 8.17
N ARG A 184 13.50 -6.58 6.96
CA ARG A 184 13.27 -5.15 6.76
C ARG A 184 11.86 -4.74 7.16
N GLY A 185 10.84 -5.53 6.81
CA GLY A 185 9.45 -5.29 7.21
C GLY A 185 9.29 -5.32 8.73
N GLN A 186 9.83 -6.34 9.41
CA GLN A 186 9.80 -6.44 10.87
C GLN A 186 10.48 -5.25 11.55
N ARG A 187 11.62 -4.83 11.04
CA ARG A 187 12.37 -3.66 11.55
C ARG A 187 11.55 -2.38 11.42
N ASN A 188 10.91 -2.14 10.27
CA ASN A 188 10.06 -0.96 10.06
C ASN A 188 8.81 -0.99 10.97
N ALA A 189 8.21 -2.17 11.17
CA ALA A 189 7.08 -2.34 12.08
C ALA A 189 7.46 -2.04 13.54
N LEU A 190 8.68 -2.45 13.98
CA LEU A 190 9.18 -2.11 15.32
C LEU A 190 9.33 -0.60 15.51
N VAL A 191 9.91 0.12 14.53
CA VAL A 191 10.03 1.59 14.59
C VAL A 191 8.65 2.23 14.70
N GLY A 192 7.71 1.86 13.83
CA GLY A 192 6.36 2.41 13.84
C GLY A 192 5.60 2.14 15.14
N SER A 193 5.73 0.94 15.71
CA SER A 193 5.12 0.62 17.02
C SER A 193 5.78 1.39 18.17
N SER A 194 7.10 1.54 18.14
CA SER A 194 7.85 2.30 19.17
C SER A 194 7.50 3.79 19.15
N GLN A 195 7.35 4.38 17.96
CA GLN A 195 6.93 5.77 17.83
C GLN A 195 5.51 6.00 18.41
N ARG A 196 4.59 5.08 18.15
CA ARG A 196 3.22 5.16 18.72
C ARG A 196 3.17 5.01 20.23
N ASN A 197 4.15 4.31 20.83
CA ASN A 197 4.19 4.04 22.26
C ASN A 197 5.32 4.79 22.98
N ILE A 198 5.80 5.91 22.41
CA ILE A 198 6.98 6.63 22.94
C ILE A 198 6.79 7.10 24.38
N GLU A 199 5.59 7.54 24.76
CA GLU A 199 5.29 7.97 26.11
C GLU A 199 5.47 6.84 27.13
N SER A 200 4.93 5.67 26.84
CA SER A 200 5.07 4.47 27.68
C SER A 200 6.53 4.01 27.74
N ILE A 201 7.20 3.96 26.60
CA ILE A 201 8.61 3.54 26.50
C ILE A 201 9.49 4.45 27.36
N ARG A 202 9.27 5.76 27.29
CA ARG A 202 10.07 6.74 28.04
C ARG A 202 9.73 6.73 29.53
N THR A 203 8.44 6.73 29.87
CA THR A 203 7.97 6.83 31.27
C THR A 203 8.28 5.57 32.06
N MET A 204 8.16 4.39 31.43
CA MET A 204 8.40 3.09 32.08
C MET A 204 9.86 2.62 31.96
N GLY A 205 10.77 3.44 31.40
CA GLY A 205 12.18 3.09 31.25
C GLY A 205 12.47 1.95 30.28
N MET A 206 11.60 1.71 29.29
CA MET A 206 11.70 0.59 28.35
C MET A 206 12.70 0.82 27.21
N MET A 207 13.32 2.02 27.13
CA MET A 207 14.18 2.40 25.99
C MET A 207 15.28 1.38 25.73
N ASN A 208 15.98 0.90 26.77
CA ASN A 208 17.06 -0.07 26.59
C ASN A 208 16.55 -1.42 26.07
N ALA A 209 15.37 -1.89 26.54
CA ALA A 209 14.77 -3.12 26.07
C ALA A 209 14.38 -3.02 24.57
N VAL A 210 13.74 -1.92 24.18
CA VAL A 210 13.37 -1.66 22.77
C VAL A 210 14.60 -1.51 21.88
N THR A 211 15.66 -0.86 22.38
CA THR A 211 16.94 -0.75 21.67
C THR A 211 17.59 -2.12 21.47
N SER A 212 17.56 -2.98 22.49
CA SER A 212 18.05 -4.37 22.35
C SER A 212 17.27 -5.15 21.28
N MET A 213 15.93 -5.05 21.25
CA MET A 213 15.12 -5.67 20.19
C MET A 213 15.47 -5.13 18.80
N TRP A 214 15.75 -3.83 18.71
CA TRP A 214 16.21 -3.22 17.46
C TRP A 214 17.57 -3.76 17.04
N ASP A 215 18.53 -3.86 17.96
CA ASP A 215 19.88 -4.33 17.69
C ASP A 215 19.88 -5.79 17.20
N ASP A 216 19.03 -6.65 17.77
CA ASP A 216 18.84 -8.03 17.33
C ASP A 216 18.31 -8.10 15.87
N LEU A 217 17.25 -7.35 15.58
CA LEU A 217 16.67 -7.30 14.23
C LEU A 217 17.63 -6.65 13.23
N HIS A 218 18.34 -5.58 13.66
CA HIS A 218 19.28 -4.87 12.81
C HIS A 218 20.53 -5.70 12.51
N SER A 219 21.06 -6.43 13.50
CA SER A 219 22.20 -7.32 13.32
C SER A 219 21.88 -8.45 12.35
N ASN A 220 20.70 -9.05 12.45
CA ASN A 220 20.22 -10.07 11.53
C ASN A 220 20.05 -9.50 10.10
N TYR A 221 19.40 -8.34 9.96
CA TYR A 221 19.28 -7.65 8.67
C TYR A 221 20.65 -7.37 8.03
N ARG A 222 21.57 -6.85 8.83
CA ARG A 222 22.93 -6.54 8.40
C ARG A 222 23.69 -7.79 7.96
N ALA A 223 23.64 -8.87 8.73
CA ALA A 223 24.30 -10.15 8.40
C ALA A 223 23.79 -10.70 7.05
N VAL A 224 22.47 -10.75 6.85
CA VAL A 224 21.87 -11.23 5.60
C VAL A 224 22.22 -10.31 4.42
N THR A 225 22.17 -8.99 4.62
CA THR A 225 22.46 -8.01 3.55
C THR A 225 23.92 -8.02 3.16
N LEU A 226 24.85 -8.07 4.13
CA LEU A 226 26.29 -8.14 3.86
C LEU A 226 26.64 -9.43 3.11
N SER A 227 26.21 -10.58 3.61
CA SER A 227 26.45 -11.88 2.95
C SER A 227 25.93 -11.90 1.51
N THR A 228 24.75 -11.31 1.27
CA THR A 228 24.21 -11.19 -0.10
C THR A 228 25.04 -10.26 -0.97
N SER A 229 25.48 -9.12 -0.42
CA SER A 229 26.30 -8.14 -1.14
C SER A 229 27.68 -8.69 -1.47
N ASP A 230 28.31 -9.39 -0.54
CA ASP A 230 29.63 -10.00 -0.71
C ASP A 230 29.56 -11.08 -1.81
N THR A 231 28.57 -11.96 -1.75
CA THR A 231 28.37 -13.01 -2.76
C THR A 231 28.11 -12.42 -4.14
N ALA A 232 27.18 -11.45 -4.24
CA ALA A 232 26.88 -10.79 -5.50
C ALA A 232 28.06 -9.98 -6.04
N GLY A 233 28.78 -9.27 -5.16
CA GLY A 233 29.97 -8.48 -5.50
C GLY A 233 31.11 -9.35 -6.02
N MET A 234 31.39 -10.48 -5.36
CA MET A 234 32.42 -11.44 -5.78
C MET A 234 32.08 -12.03 -7.17
N LEU A 235 30.84 -12.48 -7.37
CA LEU A 235 30.42 -13.05 -8.65
C LEU A 235 30.44 -12.01 -9.79
N ALA A 236 30.04 -10.76 -9.49
CA ALA A 236 30.16 -9.66 -10.44
C ALA A 236 31.63 -9.34 -10.80
N ALA A 237 32.53 -9.40 -9.83
CA ALA A 237 33.96 -9.22 -10.08
C ALA A 237 34.53 -10.35 -10.96
N ILE A 238 34.17 -11.61 -10.66
CA ILE A 238 34.54 -12.78 -11.48
C ILE A 238 34.05 -12.61 -12.92
N SER A 239 32.78 -12.25 -13.11
CA SER A 239 32.16 -12.04 -14.43
C SER A 239 32.89 -10.95 -15.23
N ARG A 240 33.24 -9.83 -14.57
CA ARG A 240 33.95 -8.72 -15.20
C ARG A 240 35.37 -9.12 -15.59
N THR A 241 36.08 -9.79 -14.69
CA THR A 241 37.46 -10.27 -14.97
C THR A 241 37.49 -11.33 -16.07
N PHE A 242 36.52 -12.25 -16.05
CA PHE A 242 36.36 -13.24 -17.11
C PHE A 242 36.10 -12.60 -18.48
N ARG A 243 35.30 -11.55 -18.57
CA ARG A 243 35.12 -10.79 -19.82
C ARG A 243 36.41 -10.17 -20.34
N LEU A 244 37.22 -9.56 -19.46
CA LEU A 244 38.50 -9.01 -19.85
C LEU A 244 39.45 -10.10 -20.35
N LEU A 245 39.47 -11.26 -19.69
CA LEU A 245 40.21 -12.43 -20.12
C LEU A 245 39.74 -12.93 -21.49
N LEU A 246 38.41 -13.02 -21.69
CA LEU A 246 37.84 -13.44 -22.97
C LEU A 246 38.19 -12.47 -24.09
N GLN A 247 38.10 -11.16 -23.84
CA GLN A 247 38.49 -10.14 -24.82
C GLN A 247 39.98 -10.26 -25.21
N SER A 248 40.85 -10.45 -24.24
CA SER A 248 42.26 -10.68 -24.48
C SER A 248 42.50 -12.02 -25.22
N GLY A 249 41.76 -13.06 -24.87
CA GLY A 249 41.81 -14.36 -25.54
C GLY A 249 41.38 -14.29 -27.01
N VAL A 250 40.30 -13.54 -27.31
CA VAL A 250 39.85 -13.28 -28.69
C VAL A 250 40.93 -12.54 -29.49
N MET A 251 41.63 -11.56 -28.88
CA MET A 251 42.75 -10.88 -29.50
C MET A 251 43.94 -11.85 -29.76
N ALA A 252 44.24 -12.73 -28.80
CA ALA A 252 45.31 -13.72 -28.96
C ALA A 252 45.02 -14.73 -30.07
N ILE A 253 43.77 -15.24 -30.13
CA ILE A 253 43.31 -16.13 -31.21
C ILE A 253 43.37 -15.37 -32.54
N GLY A 254 42.89 -14.13 -32.60
CA GLY A 254 42.99 -13.32 -33.81
C GLY A 254 44.45 -13.10 -34.27
N ALA A 255 45.38 -12.82 -33.33
CA ALA A 255 46.80 -12.67 -33.62
C ALA A 255 47.42 -13.97 -34.19
N LEU A 256 47.07 -15.13 -33.63
CA LEU A 256 47.48 -16.43 -34.15
C LEU A 256 47.01 -16.62 -35.60
N LEU A 257 45.74 -16.34 -35.88
CA LEU A 257 45.15 -16.47 -37.21
C LEU A 257 45.81 -15.53 -38.26
N VAL A 258 46.25 -14.33 -37.81
CA VAL A 258 47.00 -13.43 -38.70
C VAL A 258 48.40 -13.94 -38.98
N ILE A 259 49.12 -14.50 -37.98
CA ILE A 259 50.44 -15.11 -38.16
C ILE A 259 50.36 -16.28 -39.13
N GLU A 260 49.27 -17.05 -39.06
CA GLU A 260 48.99 -18.18 -39.99
C GLU A 260 48.48 -17.73 -41.37
N GLY A 261 48.24 -16.45 -41.58
CA GLY A 261 47.75 -15.88 -42.83
C GLY A 261 46.27 -16.12 -43.11
N HIS A 262 45.48 -16.54 -42.11
CA HIS A 262 44.04 -16.86 -42.23
C HIS A 262 43.12 -15.67 -41.90
N ALA A 263 43.65 -14.57 -41.38
CA ALA A 263 42.89 -13.39 -40.99
C ALA A 263 43.69 -12.10 -41.26
N SER A 264 42.99 -10.95 -41.31
CA SER A 264 43.61 -9.63 -41.44
C SER A 264 43.91 -8.99 -40.08
N ALA A 265 44.85 -7.99 -40.01
CA ALA A 265 45.13 -7.24 -38.81
C ALA A 265 43.89 -6.49 -38.27
N GLY A 266 43.03 -5.98 -39.17
CA GLY A 266 41.77 -5.34 -38.83
C GLY A 266 40.77 -6.29 -38.17
N SER A 267 40.78 -7.56 -38.57
CA SER A 267 39.85 -8.57 -38.01
C SER A 267 40.15 -8.89 -36.54
N ILE A 268 41.40 -8.76 -36.07
CA ILE A 268 41.77 -8.91 -34.65
C ILE A 268 41.03 -7.86 -33.81
N ILE A 269 41.16 -6.61 -34.19
CA ILE A 269 40.59 -5.48 -33.45
C ILE A 269 39.07 -5.45 -33.57
N ALA A 270 38.55 -5.64 -34.77
CA ALA A 270 37.11 -5.73 -34.99
C ALA A 270 36.46 -6.88 -34.18
N GLY A 271 37.09 -8.07 -34.18
CA GLY A 271 36.64 -9.22 -33.39
C GLY A 271 36.64 -8.97 -31.89
N SER A 272 37.70 -8.29 -31.37
CA SER A 272 37.77 -7.89 -29.94
C SER A 272 36.66 -6.90 -29.57
N ILE A 273 36.39 -5.89 -30.39
CA ILE A 273 35.33 -4.91 -30.14
C ILE A 273 33.96 -5.59 -30.24
N LEU A 274 33.73 -6.43 -31.26
CA LEU A 274 32.48 -7.16 -31.45
C LEU A 274 32.20 -8.14 -30.30
N SER A 275 33.24 -8.83 -29.80
CA SER A 275 33.07 -9.72 -28.63
C SER A 275 32.61 -8.95 -27.40
N ALA A 276 33.17 -7.78 -27.14
CA ALA A 276 32.74 -6.92 -26.04
C ALA A 276 31.31 -6.42 -26.22
N LYS A 277 30.90 -6.06 -27.45
CA LYS A 277 29.55 -5.63 -27.78
C LYS A 277 28.52 -6.77 -27.70
N ALA A 278 28.88 -7.98 -28.13
CA ALA A 278 28.04 -9.15 -28.04
C ALA A 278 27.70 -9.50 -26.58
N LEU A 279 28.65 -9.35 -25.66
CA LEU A 279 28.49 -9.69 -24.25
C LEU A 279 27.88 -8.57 -23.41
N GLY A 280 27.93 -7.32 -23.88
CA GLY A 280 27.42 -6.15 -23.18
C GLY A 280 25.97 -6.30 -22.69
N PRO A 281 25.00 -6.69 -23.52
CA PRO A 281 23.60 -6.88 -23.09
C PRO A 281 23.45 -7.91 -21.96
N VAL A 282 24.22 -8.99 -21.97
CA VAL A 282 24.23 -10.00 -20.91
C VAL A 282 24.71 -9.40 -19.59
N GLU A 283 25.81 -8.64 -19.63
CA GLU A 283 26.35 -7.96 -18.43
C GLU A 283 25.37 -6.93 -17.88
N HIS A 284 24.76 -6.12 -18.74
CA HIS A 284 23.75 -5.16 -18.30
C HIS A 284 22.53 -5.85 -17.69
N ALA A 285 22.11 -7.00 -18.23
CA ALA A 285 21.06 -7.81 -17.63
C ALA A 285 21.47 -8.35 -16.24
N ILE A 286 22.72 -8.84 -16.10
CA ILE A 286 23.27 -9.28 -14.81
C ILE A 286 23.31 -8.13 -13.80
N ALA A 287 23.86 -6.98 -14.18
CA ALA A 287 23.95 -5.81 -13.31
C ALA A 287 22.59 -5.33 -12.82
N ASN A 288 21.56 -5.44 -13.65
CA ASN A 288 20.18 -5.03 -13.31
C ASN A 288 19.29 -6.19 -12.84
N TRP A 289 19.84 -7.40 -12.69
CA TRP A 289 19.06 -8.60 -12.35
C TRP A 289 18.33 -8.48 -11.02
N ARG A 290 19.00 -7.94 -10.01
CA ARG A 290 18.38 -7.70 -8.70
C ARG A 290 17.17 -6.75 -8.81
N SER A 291 17.32 -5.66 -9.54
CA SER A 291 16.25 -4.69 -9.76
C SER A 291 15.07 -5.32 -10.50
N PHE A 292 15.36 -6.13 -11.54
CA PHE A 292 14.34 -6.92 -12.26
C PHE A 292 13.59 -7.89 -11.35
N MET A 293 14.31 -8.66 -10.53
CA MET A 293 13.69 -9.63 -9.61
C MET A 293 12.84 -8.93 -8.56
N THR A 294 13.28 -7.79 -8.06
CA THR A 294 12.51 -6.97 -7.11
C THR A 294 11.23 -6.43 -7.75
N ALA A 295 11.34 -5.85 -8.95
CA ALA A 295 10.18 -5.37 -9.70
C ALA A 295 9.20 -6.50 -10.04
N ARG A 296 9.69 -7.67 -10.46
CA ARG A 296 8.86 -8.86 -10.73
C ARG A 296 8.13 -9.36 -9.49
N GLN A 297 8.79 -9.39 -8.32
CA GLN A 297 8.19 -9.78 -7.05
C GLN A 297 7.17 -8.74 -6.58
N GLY A 298 7.50 -7.45 -6.69
CA GLY A 298 6.57 -6.35 -6.41
C GLY A 298 5.32 -6.46 -7.27
N TRP A 299 5.49 -6.71 -8.57
CA TRP A 299 4.37 -6.91 -9.49
C TRP A 299 3.48 -8.09 -9.09
N LYS A 300 4.09 -9.21 -8.67
CA LYS A 300 3.35 -10.37 -8.20
C LYS A 300 2.52 -10.03 -6.96
N ARG A 301 3.12 -9.34 -5.97
CA ARG A 301 2.42 -8.91 -4.76
C ARG A 301 1.29 -7.92 -5.05
N ILE A 302 1.50 -6.97 -5.95
CA ILE A 302 0.46 -6.02 -6.38
C ILE A 302 -0.73 -6.76 -6.98
N ASN A 303 -0.50 -7.73 -7.86
CA ASN A 303 -1.60 -8.51 -8.45
C ASN A 303 -2.37 -9.32 -7.39
N GLU A 304 -1.65 -10.04 -6.51
CA GLU A 304 -2.25 -10.81 -5.41
C GLU A 304 -3.05 -9.88 -4.47
N PHE A 305 -2.55 -8.68 -4.22
CA PHE A 305 -3.21 -7.69 -3.40
C PHE A 305 -4.49 -7.15 -4.02
N LEU A 306 -4.47 -6.81 -5.31
CA LEU A 306 -5.66 -6.34 -6.05
C LEU A 306 -6.72 -7.44 -6.21
N GLU A 307 -6.33 -8.72 -6.21
CA GLU A 307 -7.26 -9.85 -6.18
C GLU A 307 -7.92 -10.01 -4.80
N LEU A 308 -7.19 -9.71 -3.72
CA LEU A 308 -7.71 -9.75 -2.35
C LEU A 308 -8.61 -8.56 -2.00
N VAL A 309 -8.39 -7.42 -2.63
CA VAL A 309 -9.15 -6.19 -2.44
C VAL A 309 -9.79 -5.79 -3.78
N PRO A 310 -10.82 -6.51 -4.23
CA PRO A 310 -11.47 -6.20 -5.50
C PRO A 310 -12.10 -4.80 -5.46
N GLU A 311 -12.04 -4.09 -6.59
CA GLU A 311 -12.83 -2.87 -6.77
C GLU A 311 -14.33 -3.21 -6.53
N PRO A 312 -15.05 -2.40 -5.73
CA PRO A 312 -16.48 -2.61 -5.56
C PRO A 312 -17.17 -2.64 -6.92
N ALA A 313 -18.07 -3.61 -7.12
CA ALA A 313 -18.91 -3.67 -8.30
C ALA A 313 -19.59 -2.31 -8.46
N GLN A 314 -19.81 -1.85 -9.72
CA GLN A 314 -20.45 -0.56 -9.96
C GLN A 314 -21.75 -0.47 -9.17
N PRO A 315 -21.81 0.37 -8.13
CA PRO A 315 -22.98 0.43 -7.27
C PRO A 315 -24.13 1.12 -8.01
N LEU A 316 -25.36 0.79 -7.60
CA LEU A 316 -26.53 1.46 -8.11
C LEU A 316 -26.56 2.90 -7.60
N SER A 317 -26.91 3.85 -8.47
CA SER A 317 -27.18 5.23 -8.06
C SER A 317 -28.54 5.27 -7.35
N LEU A 318 -28.55 5.01 -6.03
CA LEU A 318 -29.73 5.05 -5.21
C LEU A 318 -29.92 6.46 -4.61
N PRO A 319 -31.17 6.93 -4.45
CA PRO A 319 -31.44 8.19 -3.76
C PRO A 319 -31.05 8.08 -2.26
N PRO A 320 -30.60 9.17 -1.60
CA PRO A 320 -30.22 9.14 -0.19
C PRO A 320 -31.33 8.54 0.69
N PRO A 321 -31.02 7.69 1.69
CA PRO A 321 -32.00 7.06 2.57
C PRO A 321 -32.68 8.10 3.48
N LYS A 322 -34.01 7.90 3.78
CA LYS A 322 -34.81 8.86 4.54
C LYS A 322 -35.78 8.23 5.52
N TYR A 323 -36.04 6.93 5.48
CA TYR A 323 -37.15 6.33 6.20
C TYR A 323 -36.75 5.27 7.22
N THR A 324 -35.98 4.27 6.83
CA THR A 324 -35.76 3.10 7.67
C THR A 324 -34.34 2.54 7.59
N VAL A 325 -33.87 1.98 8.72
CA VAL A 325 -32.70 1.13 8.79
C VAL A 325 -33.11 -0.21 9.39
N ALA A 326 -33.06 -1.28 8.60
CA ALA A 326 -33.43 -2.62 9.02
C ALA A 326 -32.22 -3.56 9.11
N ILE A 327 -32.09 -4.21 10.22
CA ILE A 327 -31.09 -5.23 10.51
C ILE A 327 -31.80 -6.56 10.65
N ASP A 328 -31.47 -7.56 9.83
CA ASP A 328 -32.10 -8.87 9.83
C ASP A 328 -31.07 -9.97 10.03
N ARG A 329 -31.14 -10.64 11.17
CA ARG A 329 -30.31 -11.80 11.59
C ARG A 329 -28.80 -11.62 11.36
N VAL A 330 -28.31 -10.41 11.62
CA VAL A 330 -26.89 -10.09 11.42
C VAL A 330 -26.03 -10.89 12.40
N THR A 331 -25.09 -11.63 11.83
CA THR A 331 -24.08 -12.42 12.53
C THR A 331 -22.72 -12.09 11.98
N GLY A 332 -21.72 -11.86 12.86
CA GLY A 332 -20.37 -11.56 12.44
C GLY A 332 -19.46 -11.13 13.59
N GLY A 333 -18.20 -10.85 13.25
CA GLY A 333 -17.20 -10.48 14.23
C GLY A 333 -16.02 -9.75 13.60
N PRO A 334 -14.93 -9.56 14.37
CA PRO A 334 -13.70 -9.00 13.84
C PRO A 334 -13.19 -9.84 12.67
N PRO A 335 -12.75 -9.22 11.59
CA PRO A 335 -12.30 -9.92 10.37
C PRO A 335 -11.15 -10.85 10.63
N ASN A 336 -10.68 -11.35 11.55
CA ASN A 336 -9.70 -12.41 11.87
C ASN A 336 -10.06 -13.17 13.15
N GLY A 337 -11.26 -12.89 13.68
CA GLY A 337 -11.73 -13.54 14.90
C GLY A 337 -12.06 -15.02 14.63
N ALA A 338 -11.61 -15.87 15.50
CA ALA A 338 -11.95 -17.30 15.44
C ALA A 338 -13.44 -17.59 15.79
N ARG A 339 -14.21 -16.57 16.19
CA ARG A 339 -15.62 -16.69 16.61
C ARG A 339 -16.41 -15.43 16.27
N ASP A 340 -17.68 -15.63 15.95
CA ASP A 340 -18.66 -14.56 15.85
C ASP A 340 -18.81 -13.85 17.20
N THR A 341 -18.58 -12.53 17.18
CA THR A 341 -18.74 -11.71 18.39
C THR A 341 -20.20 -11.22 18.54
N VAL A 342 -20.94 -11.20 17.45
CA VAL A 342 -22.36 -10.82 17.36
C VAL A 342 -23.10 -11.92 16.62
N ALA A 343 -24.23 -12.38 17.16
CA ALA A 343 -25.00 -13.48 16.59
C ALA A 343 -26.51 -13.17 16.61
N ASP A 344 -27.14 -13.33 15.45
CA ASP A 344 -28.58 -13.30 15.22
C ASP A 344 -29.31 -12.04 15.76
N ILE A 345 -28.78 -10.87 15.40
CA ILE A 345 -29.35 -9.57 15.78
C ILE A 345 -30.34 -9.11 14.72
N SER A 346 -31.61 -8.83 15.15
CA SER A 346 -32.66 -8.34 14.27
C SER A 346 -33.44 -7.22 14.92
N PHE A 347 -33.52 -6.06 14.26
CA PHE A 347 -34.33 -4.91 14.66
C PHE A 347 -34.52 -3.96 13.49
N THR A 348 -35.53 -3.07 13.60
CA THR A 348 -35.75 -2.01 12.61
C THR A 348 -35.89 -0.68 13.33
N LEU A 349 -35.29 0.36 12.76
CA LEU A 349 -35.40 1.74 13.21
C LEU A 349 -36.08 2.57 12.12
N ASN A 350 -36.96 3.44 12.52
CA ASN A 350 -37.67 4.37 11.64
C ASN A 350 -37.13 5.78 11.80
N ALA A 351 -37.40 6.63 10.83
CA ALA A 351 -37.06 8.05 10.90
C ALA A 351 -37.51 8.68 12.22
N GLY A 352 -36.60 9.37 12.92
CA GLY A 352 -36.83 9.96 14.25
C GLY A 352 -36.54 9.03 15.43
N ASP A 353 -36.18 7.77 15.21
CA ASP A 353 -35.81 6.87 16.29
C ASP A 353 -34.37 7.14 16.81
N GLY A 354 -34.23 7.03 18.13
CA GLY A 354 -32.99 6.99 18.84
C GLY A 354 -32.83 5.67 19.59
N LEU A 355 -31.80 4.88 19.28
CA LEU A 355 -31.51 3.62 19.93
C LEU A 355 -30.31 3.74 20.86
N GLY A 356 -30.49 3.45 22.15
CA GLY A 356 -29.41 3.26 23.10
C GLY A 356 -29.02 1.78 23.20
N ILE A 357 -27.76 1.43 22.92
CA ILE A 357 -27.23 0.07 23.08
C ILE A 357 -26.43 0.00 24.37
N ILE A 358 -26.90 -0.81 25.32
CA ILE A 358 -26.27 -1.00 26.63
C ILE A 358 -25.90 -2.46 26.88
N GLY A 359 -24.95 -2.70 27.77
CA GLY A 359 -24.49 -4.04 28.14
C GLY A 359 -23.08 -4.04 28.70
N PRO A 360 -22.62 -5.15 29.26
CA PRO A 360 -21.26 -5.26 29.82
C PRO A 360 -20.18 -5.02 28.78
N SER A 361 -18.96 -4.74 29.23
CA SER A 361 -17.80 -4.67 28.35
C SER A 361 -17.64 -5.99 27.59
N ALA A 362 -17.14 -5.93 26.35
CA ALA A 362 -16.99 -7.09 25.47
C ALA A 362 -18.30 -7.82 25.09
N SER A 363 -19.48 -7.20 25.28
CA SER A 363 -20.76 -7.79 24.83
C SER A 363 -21.05 -7.71 23.35
N GLY A 364 -20.15 -7.10 22.55
CA GLY A 364 -20.28 -6.99 21.08
C GLY A 364 -20.88 -5.68 20.56
N LYS A 365 -21.08 -4.65 21.40
CA LYS A 365 -21.71 -3.36 21.02
C LYS A 365 -21.00 -2.65 19.89
N SER A 366 -19.70 -2.39 20.07
CA SER A 366 -18.88 -1.73 19.02
C SER A 366 -18.71 -2.60 17.78
N THR A 367 -18.73 -3.92 17.93
CA THR A 367 -18.77 -4.87 16.81
C THR A 367 -20.06 -4.69 16.00
N LEU A 368 -21.21 -4.60 16.67
CA LEU A 368 -22.50 -4.37 16.01
C LEU A 368 -22.50 -3.03 15.25
N ALA A 369 -21.97 -1.96 15.84
CA ALA A 369 -21.83 -0.66 15.14
C ALA A 369 -21.02 -0.79 13.84
N ARG A 370 -19.90 -1.51 13.87
CA ARG A 370 -19.05 -1.72 12.69
C ARG A 370 -19.70 -2.61 11.62
N LEU A 371 -20.52 -3.58 12.02
CA LEU A 371 -21.30 -4.41 11.10
C LEU A 371 -22.42 -3.61 10.42
N ILE A 372 -23.15 -2.77 11.19
CA ILE A 372 -24.26 -1.95 10.67
C ILE A 372 -23.73 -0.88 9.69
N THR A 373 -22.57 -0.29 9.98
CA THR A 373 -21.96 0.71 9.09
C THR A 373 -21.23 0.10 7.88
N GLY A 374 -21.10 -1.23 7.83
CA GLY A 374 -20.37 -1.92 6.76
C GLY A 374 -18.84 -1.79 6.85
N ILE A 375 -18.30 -1.29 7.97
CA ILE A 375 -16.85 -1.29 8.24
C ILE A 375 -16.34 -2.74 8.29
N TRP A 376 -17.11 -3.62 8.94
CA TRP A 376 -16.84 -5.05 8.92
C TRP A 376 -17.91 -5.79 8.12
N PRO A 377 -17.52 -6.78 7.31
CA PRO A 377 -18.49 -7.63 6.64
C PRO A 377 -19.21 -8.51 7.66
N TYR A 378 -20.50 -8.71 7.46
CA TYR A 378 -21.28 -9.70 8.21
C TYR A 378 -21.24 -11.04 7.49
N GLU A 379 -21.21 -12.16 8.24
CA GLU A 379 -21.20 -13.51 7.68
C GLU A 379 -22.59 -13.97 7.25
N ARG A 380 -23.61 -13.57 8.02
CA ARG A 380 -25.02 -13.90 7.77
C ARG A 380 -25.92 -12.71 8.06
N GLY A 381 -27.08 -12.72 7.45
CA GLY A 381 -28.09 -11.69 7.61
C GLY A 381 -28.00 -10.57 6.58
N SER A 382 -28.64 -9.44 6.86
CA SER A 382 -28.57 -8.26 6.00
C SER A 382 -28.76 -6.96 6.79
N VAL A 383 -28.12 -5.90 6.33
CA VAL A 383 -28.36 -4.51 6.74
C VAL A 383 -28.93 -3.77 5.54
N ARG A 384 -30.08 -3.10 5.73
CA ARG A 384 -30.82 -2.42 4.66
C ARG A 384 -31.14 -0.98 5.05
N PHE A 385 -30.91 -0.07 4.11
CA PHE A 385 -31.33 1.32 4.18
C PHE A 385 -32.48 1.52 3.18
N ASP A 386 -33.64 1.88 3.65
CA ASP A 386 -34.88 2.01 2.84
C ASP A 386 -35.14 0.78 1.95
N GLY A 387 -34.90 -0.42 2.49
CA GLY A 387 -35.08 -1.69 1.80
C GLY A 387 -33.88 -2.14 0.94
N ALA A 388 -32.98 -1.23 0.53
CA ALA A 388 -31.80 -1.59 -0.24
C ALA A 388 -30.68 -2.13 0.67
N ALA A 389 -30.11 -3.27 0.32
CA ALA A 389 -29.03 -3.88 1.08
C ALA A 389 -27.73 -3.05 0.97
N LEU A 390 -26.90 -3.08 2.02
CA LEU A 390 -25.69 -2.27 2.13
C LEU A 390 -24.71 -2.45 0.96
N ASN A 391 -24.61 -3.65 0.42
CA ASN A 391 -23.77 -3.98 -0.73
C ASN A 391 -24.28 -3.45 -2.08
N GLN A 392 -25.50 -2.91 -2.14
CA GLN A 392 -26.08 -2.28 -3.32
C GLN A 392 -25.76 -0.77 -3.40
N TRP A 393 -25.30 -0.19 -2.29
CA TRP A 393 -25.00 1.23 -2.19
C TRP A 393 -23.59 1.56 -2.65
N ASP A 394 -23.47 2.73 -3.26
CA ASP A 394 -22.17 3.41 -3.35
C ASP A 394 -21.83 4.01 -1.99
N PHE A 395 -20.74 3.56 -1.39
CA PHE A 395 -20.29 4.09 -0.10
C PHE A 395 -19.90 5.58 -0.15
N GLU A 396 -19.51 6.12 -1.28
CA GLU A 396 -19.29 7.56 -1.46
C GLU A 396 -20.60 8.36 -1.35
N VAL A 397 -21.71 7.79 -1.85
CA VAL A 397 -23.04 8.39 -1.77
C VAL A 397 -23.67 8.13 -0.39
N LEU A 398 -23.69 6.88 0.04
CA LEU A 398 -24.28 6.49 1.34
C LEU A 398 -23.53 7.15 2.51
N GLY A 399 -22.21 7.29 2.42
CA GLY A 399 -21.38 7.92 3.44
C GLY A 399 -21.75 9.36 3.76
N LYS A 400 -22.30 10.10 2.79
CA LYS A 400 -22.85 11.45 3.03
C LYS A 400 -24.08 11.41 3.94
N SER A 401 -24.83 10.31 3.92
CA SER A 401 -26.03 10.09 4.75
C SER A 401 -25.73 9.37 6.07
N ILE A 402 -24.46 8.97 6.32
CA ILE A 402 -24.03 8.32 7.56
C ILE A 402 -23.09 9.24 8.35
N GLY A 403 -23.38 9.41 9.63
CA GLY A 403 -22.49 9.99 10.63
C GLY A 403 -21.91 8.87 11.49
N TYR A 404 -20.60 8.78 11.61
CA TYR A 404 -19.96 7.79 12.46
C TYR A 404 -18.89 8.41 13.36
N MET A 405 -19.05 8.18 14.65
CA MET A 405 -18.07 8.56 15.66
C MET A 405 -17.57 7.29 16.36
N PRO A 406 -16.33 6.86 16.11
CA PRO A 406 -15.74 5.69 16.77
C PRO A 406 -15.39 6.00 18.24
N GLN A 407 -15.20 4.94 19.03
CA GLN A 407 -14.79 5.03 20.43
C GLN A 407 -13.48 5.82 20.62
N GLN A 408 -12.48 5.59 19.75
CA GLN A 408 -11.26 6.38 19.68
C GLN A 408 -11.32 7.29 18.45
N VAL A 409 -11.43 8.59 18.70
CA VAL A 409 -11.48 9.59 17.64
C VAL A 409 -10.05 9.94 17.22
N GLU A 410 -9.69 9.55 16.00
CA GLU A 410 -8.49 10.02 15.32
C GLU A 410 -8.86 11.10 14.29
N LEU A 411 -8.09 12.18 14.29
CA LEU A 411 -8.22 13.26 13.31
C LEU A 411 -7.12 13.11 12.26
N MET A 412 -7.45 13.45 11.02
CA MET A 412 -6.48 13.39 9.93
C MET A 412 -5.62 14.66 9.88
N PRO A 413 -4.39 14.57 9.35
CA PRO A 413 -3.56 15.75 9.11
C PRO A 413 -4.30 16.78 8.25
N GLY A 414 -4.49 17.98 8.80
CA GLY A 414 -5.25 19.06 8.15
C GLY A 414 -5.74 20.09 9.13
N THR A 415 -6.57 21.03 8.67
CA THR A 415 -7.18 22.05 9.51
C THR A 415 -8.38 21.51 10.28
N ALA A 416 -8.83 22.25 11.31
CA ALA A 416 -10.07 21.93 12.02
C ALA A 416 -11.27 21.91 11.05
N ALA A 417 -11.37 22.90 10.17
CA ALA A 417 -12.40 22.97 9.12
C ALA A 417 -12.39 21.73 8.22
N GLN A 418 -11.22 21.32 7.72
CA GLN A 418 -11.09 20.16 6.85
C GLN A 418 -11.54 18.87 7.54
N ASN A 419 -11.18 18.67 8.81
CA ASN A 419 -11.62 17.50 9.57
C ASN A 419 -13.14 17.46 9.79
N ILE A 420 -13.78 18.60 10.10
CA ILE A 420 -15.23 18.70 10.24
C ILE A 420 -15.91 18.44 8.88
N ALA A 421 -15.40 19.06 7.81
CA ALA A 421 -15.91 18.93 6.45
C ALA A 421 -15.67 17.55 5.82
N ARG A 422 -15.08 16.57 6.53
CA ARG A 422 -14.69 15.25 5.99
C ARG A 422 -13.79 15.35 4.76
N PHE A 423 -12.98 16.43 4.65
CA PHE A 423 -12.12 16.76 3.51
C PHE A 423 -12.90 16.97 2.19
N ASP A 424 -14.21 17.24 2.28
CA ASP A 424 -15.00 17.63 1.11
C ASP A 424 -14.56 19.03 0.64
N ARG A 425 -14.15 19.15 -0.63
CA ARG A 425 -13.67 20.40 -1.23
C ARG A 425 -14.80 21.38 -1.53
N ASP A 426 -16.01 20.88 -1.64
CA ASP A 426 -17.21 21.64 -1.95
C ASP A 426 -17.98 22.06 -0.69
N ALA A 427 -17.41 21.79 0.51
CA ALA A 427 -18.02 22.14 1.79
C ALA A 427 -18.10 23.66 1.97
N THR A 428 -19.29 24.18 2.30
CA THR A 428 -19.48 25.61 2.57
C THR A 428 -19.07 25.94 4.01
N ALA A 429 -18.63 27.17 4.25
CA ALA A 429 -18.26 27.64 5.59
C ALA A 429 -19.47 27.56 6.57
N GLU A 430 -20.67 27.85 6.07
CA GLU A 430 -21.92 27.79 6.84
C GLU A 430 -22.20 26.36 7.33
N ALA A 431 -22.02 25.35 6.47
CA ALA A 431 -22.22 23.94 6.83
C ALA A 431 -21.21 23.48 7.89
N ILE A 432 -19.94 23.91 7.76
CA ILE A 432 -18.89 23.61 8.75
C ILE A 432 -19.23 24.22 10.11
N VAL A 433 -19.58 25.50 10.13
CA VAL A 433 -19.96 26.23 11.35
C VAL A 433 -21.22 25.65 11.97
N SER A 434 -22.22 25.27 11.17
CA SER A 434 -23.44 24.61 11.65
C SER A 434 -23.13 23.29 12.37
N ALA A 435 -22.31 22.43 11.77
CA ALA A 435 -21.87 21.19 12.38
C ALA A 435 -21.06 21.41 13.68
N ALA A 436 -20.20 22.43 13.69
CA ALA A 436 -19.43 22.80 14.88
C ALA A 436 -20.33 23.32 16.01
N LYS A 437 -21.36 24.09 15.71
CA LYS A 437 -22.36 24.56 16.68
C LYS A 437 -23.20 23.43 17.23
N ALA A 438 -23.65 22.52 16.37
CA ALA A 438 -24.40 21.32 16.77
C ALA A 438 -23.61 20.43 17.74
N ALA A 439 -22.29 20.36 17.59
CA ALA A 439 -21.38 19.64 18.48
C ALA A 439 -20.86 20.53 19.66
N GLN A 440 -21.30 21.77 19.77
CA GLN A 440 -20.82 22.76 20.75
C GLN A 440 -19.30 22.87 20.81
N VAL A 441 -18.65 22.85 19.65
CA VAL A 441 -17.20 23.02 19.52
C VAL A 441 -16.80 24.33 18.84
N HIS A 442 -17.78 25.12 18.42
CA HIS A 442 -17.58 26.39 17.70
C HIS A 442 -16.69 27.35 18.49
N ASP A 443 -17.05 27.68 19.74
CA ASP A 443 -16.32 28.64 20.56
C ASP A 443 -14.92 28.12 20.92
N LEU A 444 -14.79 26.81 21.12
CA LEU A 444 -13.50 26.16 21.31
C LEU A 444 -12.59 26.35 20.09
N ILE A 445 -13.13 26.17 18.87
CA ILE A 445 -12.36 26.35 17.63
C ILE A 445 -11.97 27.82 17.46
N LEU A 446 -12.85 28.77 17.75
CA LEU A 446 -12.53 30.21 17.69
C LEU A 446 -11.38 30.60 18.63
N ASN A 447 -11.19 29.89 19.75
CA ASN A 447 -10.09 30.09 20.68
C ASN A 447 -8.77 29.43 20.25
N LEU A 448 -8.74 28.67 19.18
CA LEU A 448 -7.50 28.15 18.59
C LEU A 448 -6.74 29.29 17.87
N PRO A 449 -5.41 29.18 17.71
CA PRO A 449 -4.56 30.26 17.16
C PRO A 449 -5.03 30.87 15.85
N ASN A 450 -5.56 30.02 14.93
CA ASN A 450 -6.08 30.43 13.61
C ASN A 450 -7.55 30.04 13.42
N GLY A 451 -8.31 29.85 14.51
CA GLY A 451 -9.72 29.44 14.44
C GLY A 451 -9.88 28.13 13.65
N TYR A 452 -10.79 28.13 12.70
CA TYR A 452 -11.09 26.99 11.83
C TYR A 452 -9.93 26.58 10.92
N ASP A 453 -9.01 27.50 10.59
CA ASP A 453 -7.83 27.23 9.76
C ASP A 453 -6.63 26.73 10.58
N THR A 454 -6.82 26.52 11.88
CA THR A 454 -5.77 25.93 12.72
C THR A 454 -5.44 24.53 12.24
N TYR A 455 -4.17 24.32 11.87
CA TYR A 455 -3.66 22.99 11.52
C TYR A 455 -3.52 22.16 12.80
N ILE A 456 -4.25 21.05 12.89
CA ILE A 456 -4.34 20.23 14.09
C ILE A 456 -3.32 19.08 14.15
N GLY A 457 -2.41 19.03 13.15
CA GLY A 457 -1.32 18.06 13.12
C GLY A 457 -1.75 16.62 12.86
N ASP A 458 -0.78 15.72 12.93
CA ASP A 458 -1.02 14.29 12.86
C ASP A 458 -1.83 13.83 14.08
N ARG A 459 -2.95 13.14 13.85
CA ARG A 459 -3.85 12.61 14.89
C ARG A 459 -4.38 13.67 15.89
N GLY A 460 -4.30 14.94 15.51
CA GLY A 460 -4.76 16.04 16.38
C GLY A 460 -3.89 16.22 17.63
N GLU A 461 -2.59 16.00 17.56
CA GLU A 461 -1.67 16.09 18.73
C GLU A 461 -1.75 17.42 19.48
N ALA A 462 -2.12 18.50 18.79
CA ALA A 462 -2.30 19.83 19.40
C ALA A 462 -3.58 19.95 20.26
N LEU A 463 -4.44 18.91 20.31
CA LEU A 463 -5.74 18.96 20.96
C LEU A 463 -5.83 17.98 22.14
N SER A 464 -6.56 18.37 23.19
CA SER A 464 -6.92 17.44 24.27
C SER A 464 -7.88 16.33 23.79
N GLY A 465 -7.98 15.23 24.53
CA GLY A 465 -8.89 14.13 24.22
C GLY A 465 -10.34 14.57 24.05
N GLY A 466 -10.83 15.46 24.94
CA GLY A 466 -12.19 16.01 24.86
C GLY A 466 -12.38 16.92 23.64
N GLN A 467 -11.38 17.73 23.28
CA GLN A 467 -11.41 18.56 22.07
C GLN A 467 -11.47 17.71 20.79
N LYS A 468 -10.65 16.66 20.71
CA LYS A 468 -10.71 15.68 19.60
C LYS A 468 -12.09 15.06 19.49
N GLN A 469 -12.68 14.69 20.61
CA GLN A 469 -13.99 14.05 20.66
C GLN A 469 -15.10 14.97 20.17
N ARG A 470 -15.11 16.25 20.58
CA ARG A 470 -16.08 17.26 20.10
C ARG A 470 -15.90 17.56 18.61
N ILE A 471 -14.67 17.65 18.08
CA ILE A 471 -14.43 17.79 16.63
C ILE A 471 -14.87 16.52 15.89
N GLY A 472 -14.63 15.33 16.46
CA GLY A 472 -15.13 14.08 15.93
C GLY A 472 -16.66 14.01 15.87
N LEU A 473 -17.34 14.55 16.87
CA LEU A 473 -18.80 14.69 16.87
C LEU A 473 -19.26 15.66 15.77
N ALA A 474 -18.61 16.83 15.62
CA ALA A 474 -18.91 17.78 14.55
C ALA A 474 -18.73 17.12 13.17
N ARG A 475 -17.66 16.36 12.98
CA ARG A 475 -17.43 15.55 11.75
C ARG A 475 -18.55 14.54 11.51
N ALA A 476 -19.03 13.87 12.57
CA ALA A 476 -20.13 12.92 12.47
C ALA A 476 -21.45 13.59 12.09
N LEU A 477 -21.67 14.84 12.51
CA LEU A 477 -22.90 15.62 12.27
C LEU A 477 -22.85 16.43 10.96
N PHE A 478 -21.69 16.57 10.32
CA PHE A 478 -21.51 17.36 9.11
C PHE A 478 -22.40 16.86 7.96
N GLY A 479 -23.11 17.82 7.32
CA GLY A 479 -24.01 17.53 6.21
C GLY A 479 -25.35 16.93 6.65
N GLU A 480 -25.68 17.01 7.93
CA GLU A 480 -26.98 16.56 8.50
C GLU A 480 -27.34 15.10 8.14
N PRO A 481 -26.46 14.12 8.41
CA PRO A 481 -26.67 12.75 8.00
C PRO A 481 -27.98 12.17 8.54
N PHE A 482 -28.63 11.30 7.74
CA PHE A 482 -29.86 10.60 8.12
C PHE A 482 -29.63 9.57 9.22
N PHE A 483 -28.51 8.85 9.19
CA PHE A 483 -28.19 7.80 10.14
C PHE A 483 -26.88 8.13 10.88
N VAL A 484 -26.94 8.25 12.21
CA VAL A 484 -25.79 8.60 13.02
C VAL A 484 -25.50 7.50 14.03
N ILE A 485 -24.26 7.02 14.08
CA ILE A 485 -23.79 6.07 15.10
C ILE A 485 -22.70 6.72 15.95
N LEU A 486 -22.88 6.67 17.26
CA LEU A 486 -21.97 7.23 18.25
C LEU A 486 -21.51 6.11 19.20
N ASP A 487 -20.23 5.72 19.11
CA ASP A 487 -19.65 4.67 19.95
C ASP A 487 -18.92 5.31 21.16
N GLU A 488 -19.51 5.19 22.35
CA GLU A 488 -19.06 5.77 23.62
C GLU A 488 -18.76 7.28 23.54
N PRO A 489 -19.70 8.11 23.03
CA PRO A 489 -19.41 9.50 22.71
C PRO A 489 -19.13 10.38 23.93
N ASN A 490 -19.39 9.91 25.15
CA ASN A 490 -19.24 10.65 26.40
C ASN A 490 -18.03 10.28 27.25
N SER A 491 -17.09 9.45 26.72
CA SER A 491 -15.95 8.92 27.51
C SER A 491 -14.99 10.02 28.01
N ASN A 492 -14.79 11.11 27.24
CA ASN A 492 -13.87 12.20 27.56
C ASN A 492 -14.57 13.57 27.59
N LEU A 493 -15.90 13.61 27.71
CA LEU A 493 -16.67 14.84 27.78
C LEU A 493 -16.85 15.30 29.23
N ASP A 494 -16.82 16.60 29.42
CA ASP A 494 -17.26 17.30 30.63
C ASP A 494 -18.81 17.46 30.63
N SER A 495 -19.36 18.06 31.68
CA SER A 495 -20.81 18.26 31.81
C SER A 495 -21.41 19.09 30.67
N GLU A 496 -20.67 20.06 30.14
CA GLU A 496 -21.09 20.88 29.01
C GLU A 496 -21.10 20.03 27.72
N GLY A 497 -20.09 19.23 27.50
CA GLY A 497 -20.03 18.29 26.37
C GLY A 497 -21.10 17.20 26.41
N GLU A 498 -21.47 16.73 27.63
CA GLU A 498 -22.62 15.80 27.76
C GLU A 498 -23.95 16.47 27.41
N ALA A 499 -24.15 17.74 27.81
CA ALA A 499 -25.32 18.51 27.43
C ALA A 499 -25.38 18.75 25.92
N ALA A 500 -24.22 19.08 25.29
CA ALA A 500 -24.09 19.18 23.85
C ALA A 500 -24.50 17.90 23.12
N LEU A 501 -24.01 16.77 23.59
CA LEU A 501 -24.33 15.45 23.03
C LEU A 501 -25.84 15.15 23.11
N ARG A 502 -26.47 15.44 24.28
CA ARG A 502 -27.91 15.25 24.44
C ARG A 502 -28.74 16.10 23.47
N ASN A 503 -28.37 17.37 23.31
CA ASN A 503 -29.03 18.28 22.37
C ASN A 503 -28.85 17.79 20.92
N ALA A 504 -27.63 17.42 20.53
CA ALA A 504 -27.34 16.89 19.21
C ALA A 504 -28.18 15.63 18.89
N ILE A 505 -28.32 14.71 19.85
CA ILE A 505 -29.19 13.52 19.69
C ILE A 505 -30.64 13.94 19.50
N GLY A 506 -31.13 14.89 20.28
CA GLY A 506 -32.49 15.45 20.16
C GLY A 506 -32.73 16.07 18.78
N ASP A 507 -31.81 16.89 18.30
CA ASP A 507 -31.88 17.59 17.00
C ASP A 507 -31.87 16.61 15.83
N ILE A 508 -31.03 15.56 15.89
CA ILE A 508 -31.02 14.50 14.87
C ILE A 508 -32.41 13.84 14.76
N ARG A 509 -32.99 13.48 15.90
CA ARG A 509 -34.31 12.85 15.94
C ARG A 509 -35.43 13.80 15.49
N ALA A 510 -35.40 15.05 15.91
CA ALA A 510 -36.38 16.07 15.57
C ALA A 510 -36.49 16.34 14.06
N ARG A 511 -35.37 16.25 13.33
CA ARG A 511 -35.34 16.39 11.86
C ARG A 511 -35.67 15.08 11.11
N GLY A 512 -36.03 14.01 11.82
CA GLY A 512 -36.33 12.70 11.24
C GLY A 512 -35.11 11.82 10.98
N GLY A 513 -33.94 12.17 11.50
CA GLY A 513 -32.76 11.31 11.45
C GLY A 513 -32.86 10.16 12.46
N ILE A 514 -32.09 9.10 12.23
CA ILE A 514 -31.95 7.95 13.14
C ILE A 514 -30.61 8.06 13.87
N VAL A 515 -30.61 7.87 15.19
CA VAL A 515 -29.35 7.87 15.96
C VAL A 515 -29.21 6.60 16.79
N VAL A 516 -28.02 5.99 16.73
CA VAL A 516 -27.63 4.84 17.55
C VAL A 516 -26.52 5.26 18.49
N VAL A 517 -26.70 5.11 19.78
CA VAL A 517 -25.75 5.49 20.81
C VAL A 517 -25.32 4.25 21.59
N ILE A 518 -24.06 3.91 21.51
CA ILE A 518 -23.48 2.88 22.38
C ILE A 518 -22.98 3.59 23.64
N ALA A 519 -23.51 3.20 24.79
CA ALA A 519 -23.20 3.89 26.04
C ALA A 519 -22.99 2.92 27.20
N HIS A 520 -22.09 3.33 28.11
CA HIS A 520 -21.93 2.73 29.42
C HIS A 520 -22.53 3.59 30.55
N ARG A 521 -22.86 4.86 30.26
CA ARG A 521 -23.42 5.80 31.23
C ARG A 521 -24.90 6.08 30.91
N PRO A 522 -25.77 6.15 31.93
CA PRO A 522 -27.19 6.45 31.73
C PRO A 522 -27.45 7.79 31.05
N SER A 523 -26.61 8.81 31.27
CA SER A 523 -26.77 10.15 30.69
C SER A 523 -26.81 10.16 29.16
N ALA A 524 -26.10 9.25 28.50
CA ALA A 524 -26.04 9.18 27.04
C ALA A 524 -27.33 8.60 26.42
N ILE A 525 -28.14 7.88 27.19
CA ILE A 525 -29.41 7.28 26.72
C ILE A 525 -30.65 8.11 27.11
N GLU A 526 -30.46 9.29 27.74
CA GLU A 526 -31.62 10.12 28.13
C GLU A 526 -32.44 10.60 26.95
N SER A 527 -31.80 10.94 25.82
CA SER A 527 -32.43 11.50 24.63
C SER A 527 -32.90 10.45 23.60
N VAL A 528 -32.78 9.15 23.88
CA VAL A 528 -33.26 8.09 23.01
C VAL A 528 -34.60 7.55 23.46
N ASN A 529 -35.41 7.00 22.52
CA ASN A 529 -36.70 6.39 22.80
C ASN A 529 -36.67 4.86 22.84
N LEU A 530 -35.66 4.24 22.23
CA LEU A 530 -35.49 2.79 22.18
C LEU A 530 -34.24 2.37 22.92
N VAL A 531 -34.26 1.21 23.56
CA VAL A 531 -33.10 0.63 24.24
C VAL A 531 -32.95 -0.83 23.86
N MET A 532 -31.68 -1.20 23.57
CA MET A 532 -31.28 -2.57 23.36
C MET A 532 -30.29 -2.99 24.45
N VAL A 533 -30.51 -4.14 25.03
CA VAL A 533 -29.57 -4.79 25.98
C VAL A 533 -28.84 -5.89 25.26
N MET A 534 -27.51 -5.80 25.23
CA MET A 534 -26.64 -6.83 24.64
C MET A 534 -25.88 -7.59 25.73
N SER A 535 -25.76 -8.91 25.58
CA SER A 535 -24.86 -9.74 26.36
C SER A 535 -24.35 -10.92 25.53
N ASN A 536 -23.04 -11.21 25.65
CA ASN A 536 -22.41 -12.33 24.95
C ASN A 536 -22.71 -12.37 23.43
N GLY A 537 -22.70 -11.20 22.78
CA GLY A 537 -22.94 -11.05 21.34
C GLY A 537 -24.40 -11.19 20.90
N ARG A 538 -25.36 -11.31 21.79
CA ARG A 538 -26.77 -11.47 21.49
C ARG A 538 -27.60 -10.33 22.04
N MET A 539 -28.70 -10.06 21.39
CA MET A 539 -29.72 -9.15 21.87
C MET A 539 -30.56 -9.87 22.93
N LEU A 540 -30.50 -9.42 24.17
CA LEU A 540 -31.32 -9.95 25.24
C LEU A 540 -32.69 -9.30 25.28
N ARG A 541 -32.75 -7.99 25.02
CA ARG A 541 -34.00 -7.20 25.06
C ARG A 541 -33.92 -6.06 24.05
N PHE A 542 -35.05 -5.70 23.49
CA PHE A 542 -35.24 -4.54 22.62
C PHE A 542 -36.65 -4.02 22.80
N GLY A 543 -36.83 -2.73 22.98
CA GLY A 543 -38.12 -2.09 23.13
C GLY A 543 -38.02 -0.62 23.50
N THR A 544 -39.13 -0.05 23.96
CA THR A 544 -39.13 1.33 24.43
C THR A 544 -38.24 1.47 25.68
N LYS A 545 -37.66 2.66 25.84
CA LYS A 545 -36.74 2.93 26.96
C LYS A 545 -37.40 2.62 28.30
N GLU A 546 -38.65 3.05 28.48
CA GLU A 546 -39.43 2.85 29.70
C GLU A 546 -39.63 1.36 30.03
N GLU A 547 -40.01 0.55 29.04
CA GLU A 547 -40.24 -0.88 29.23
C GLU A 547 -38.96 -1.62 29.60
N VAL A 548 -37.87 -1.38 28.86
CA VAL A 548 -36.61 -2.09 29.05
C VAL A 548 -35.98 -1.70 30.39
N LEU A 549 -35.95 -0.40 30.74
CA LEU A 549 -35.38 0.05 32.03
C LEU A 549 -36.20 -0.44 33.21
N ALA A 550 -37.56 -0.42 33.15
CA ALA A 550 -38.38 -0.95 34.20
C ALA A 550 -38.16 -2.45 34.46
N GLN A 551 -37.89 -3.22 33.41
CA GLN A 551 -37.58 -4.66 33.53
C GLN A 551 -36.19 -4.90 34.13
N ILE A 552 -35.18 -4.08 33.81
CA ILE A 552 -33.84 -4.18 34.41
C ILE A 552 -33.91 -3.87 35.92
N LEU A 553 -34.62 -2.81 36.29
CA LEU A 553 -34.83 -2.44 37.69
C LEU A 553 -35.51 -3.53 38.49
N ARG A 554 -36.56 -4.16 37.95
CA ARG A 554 -37.27 -5.27 38.61
C ARG A 554 -36.38 -6.51 38.78
N GLN A 555 -35.45 -6.79 37.88
CA GLN A 555 -34.51 -7.90 38.05
C GLN A 555 -33.45 -7.60 39.11
N ASN A 556 -32.94 -6.37 39.14
CA ASN A 556 -31.95 -5.98 40.17
C ASN A 556 -32.57 -5.98 41.58
N ILE A 557 -33.85 -5.57 41.71
CA ILE A 557 -34.56 -5.62 42.99
C ILE A 557 -34.79 -7.07 43.45
N ARG A 558 -35.04 -8.02 42.54
CA ARG A 558 -35.15 -9.45 42.88
C ARG A 558 -33.85 -10.13 43.29
N GLN A 559 -32.72 -9.53 43.03
CA GLN A 559 -31.39 -10.03 43.43
C GLN A 559 -30.90 -9.41 44.73
N VAL A 560 -31.59 -8.46 45.32
CA VAL A 560 -31.31 -7.95 46.66
C VAL A 560 -31.94 -8.97 47.65
N PRO A 561 -31.16 -9.58 48.55
CA PRO A 561 -31.71 -10.57 49.50
C PRO A 561 -32.76 -9.91 50.38
N GLU A 562 -33.97 -10.53 50.39
CA GLU A 562 -35.15 -10.00 51.14
C GLU A 562 -35.07 -10.34 52.65
N THR A 563 -34.13 -11.12 53.08
CA THR A 563 -34.02 -11.54 54.48
C THR A 563 -32.60 -11.48 55.04
N GLU A 564 -32.47 -11.09 56.32
CA GLU A 564 -31.19 -11.09 57.06
C GLU A 564 -30.43 -12.46 57.01
N GLU A 565 -31.18 -13.53 56.80
CA GLU A 565 -30.64 -14.89 56.70
C GLU A 565 -29.91 -15.14 55.33
N GLU A 566 -30.35 -14.53 54.26
CA GLU A 566 -29.73 -14.55 52.92
C GLU A 566 -28.48 -13.67 52.87
N VAL A 567 -28.49 -12.53 53.56
CA VAL A 567 -27.30 -11.67 53.72
C VAL A 567 -26.19 -12.42 54.49
N ARG A 568 -26.53 -13.09 55.59
CA ARG A 568 -25.57 -13.94 56.33
C ARG A 568 -25.00 -15.11 55.52
N LYS A 569 -25.78 -15.74 54.64
CA LYS A 569 -25.32 -16.78 53.72
C LYS A 569 -24.39 -16.24 52.62
N LEU A 570 -24.57 -15.02 52.18
CA LEU A 570 -23.65 -14.34 51.23
C LEU A 570 -22.35 -13.92 51.92
N GLU A 571 -22.40 -13.39 53.16
CA GLU A 571 -21.22 -13.04 53.92
C GLU A 571 -20.36 -14.25 54.31
N SER A 572 -20.98 -15.40 54.62
CA SER A 572 -20.25 -16.66 54.89
C SER A 572 -19.57 -17.20 53.64
N ARG A 573 -20.13 -17.04 52.44
CA ARG A 573 -19.49 -17.45 51.16
C ARG A 573 -18.35 -16.55 50.72
N VAL A 574 -18.35 -15.28 51.10
CA VAL A 574 -17.26 -14.34 50.81
C VAL A 574 -16.08 -14.57 51.77
N GLY A 575 -16.36 -15.05 53.00
CA GLY A 575 -15.33 -15.37 53.99
C GLY A 575 -14.59 -16.71 53.77
N GLU A 576 -15.10 -17.62 52.92
CA GLU A 576 -14.46 -18.90 52.59
C GLU A 576 -13.53 -18.83 51.33
N ASN A 577 -13.54 -17.70 50.57
CA ASN A 577 -12.72 -17.50 49.37
C ASN A 577 -11.68 -16.37 49.49
N GLY A 578 -11.32 -15.98 50.73
CA GLY A 578 -10.29 -14.98 51.03
C GLY A 578 -8.96 -15.63 51.41
#